data_1a45131d9c9c3bd0a5241ed9528b2bdc
#
_entry.id   1a45131d9c9c3bd0a5241ed9528b2bdc
#
_cell.length_a   1.000
_cell.length_b   1.000
_cell.length_c   1.000
_cell.angle_alpha   90.00
_cell.angle_beta   90.00
_cell.angle_gamma   90.00
#
_symmetry.space_group_name_H-M   'P 1'
#
loop_
_entity.id
_entity.type
_entity.pdbx_description
1 polymer ?
#
loop_
_entity_poly.entity_id
_entity_poly.type
_entity_poly.pdbx_seq_one_letter_code
_entity_poly.pdbx_strand_id
1 'polypeptide(L)'
;MVGGHGTAIAWGLTIAAEHGFPAALESGLAVATISLIIASLLGGPLAKLLIERNRIKVPGTTSVDGELPPEADAAPIDKMGIMRAMLAVNVAVILGYLAHSWVTQATGINLPLFVPCLIMGIILSNTVPLILPWLQWPAHTAALELLSSYALSIFLAMSLMSMQLWTLAGSAASLFLIVPVQTVVAAAYIYFVVFPALGRDYQAAVLSGGFTGLSLGSTPTAIASMSAITRRYGPSPTAFVILPLVSAFFVDIVNVGAISLFLRL
;
A
#
# COMPACT_ATOMS: atom_id res chain seq x y z
N MET A 1 0.08 -3.07 10.44
CA MET A 1 -0.97 -2.62 9.50
C MET A 1 -0.38 -2.50 8.11
N VAL A 2 -0.68 -3.43 7.25
CA VAL A 2 -0.31 -3.35 5.84
C VAL A 2 -1.25 -2.33 5.18
N GLY A 3 -0.72 -1.44 4.32
CA GLY A 3 -1.50 -0.38 3.65
C GLY A 3 -1.38 1.02 4.26
N GLY A 4 -0.65 1.18 5.36
CA GLY A 4 -0.32 2.49 5.94
C GLY A 4 -1.51 3.29 6.47
N HIS A 5 -1.39 4.62 6.40
CA HIS A 5 -2.41 5.55 6.90
C HIS A 5 -3.77 5.41 6.21
N GLY A 6 -3.79 5.14 4.90
CA GLY A 6 -5.05 5.00 4.14
C GLY A 6 -5.94 3.89 4.69
N THR A 7 -5.38 2.71 4.88
CA THR A 7 -6.10 1.58 5.46
C THR A 7 -6.49 1.84 6.92
N ALA A 8 -5.59 2.45 7.71
CA ALA A 8 -5.86 2.79 9.11
C ALA A 8 -7.06 3.73 9.26
N ILE A 9 -7.16 4.77 8.39
CA ILE A 9 -8.27 5.72 8.43
C ILE A 9 -9.57 5.06 7.98
N ALA A 10 -9.53 4.35 6.85
CA ALA A 10 -10.72 3.74 6.28
C ALA A 10 -11.37 2.72 7.24
N TRP A 11 -10.57 1.86 7.85
CA TRP A 11 -11.06 0.87 8.82
C TRP A 11 -11.29 1.46 10.20
N GLY A 12 -10.51 2.45 10.62
CA GLY A 12 -10.66 3.09 11.93
C GLY A 12 -12.04 3.70 12.11
N LEU A 13 -12.56 4.38 11.09
CA LEU A 13 -13.91 4.94 11.11
C LEU A 13 -15.00 3.85 11.20
N THR A 14 -14.86 2.78 10.44
CA THR A 14 -15.80 1.64 10.45
C THR A 14 -15.79 0.93 11.83
N ILE A 15 -14.60 0.66 12.37
CA ILE A 15 -14.45 0.00 13.67
C ILE A 15 -15.00 0.88 14.79
N ALA A 16 -14.79 2.18 14.76
CA ALA A 16 -15.32 3.11 15.73
C ALA A 16 -16.87 3.11 15.73
N ALA A 17 -17.48 3.09 14.53
CA ALA A 17 -18.92 3.13 14.37
C ALA A 17 -19.61 1.80 14.68
N GLU A 18 -19.04 0.65 14.27
CA GLU A 18 -19.72 -0.66 14.31
C GLU A 18 -19.33 -1.49 15.53
N HIS A 19 -18.08 -1.34 16.02
CA HIS A 19 -17.55 -2.17 17.12
C HIS A 19 -17.36 -1.41 18.44
N GLY A 20 -17.83 -0.15 18.52
CA GLY A 20 -17.83 0.61 19.76
C GLY A 20 -16.43 0.91 20.33
N PHE A 21 -15.42 1.01 19.47
CA PHE A 21 -14.06 1.41 19.85
C PHE A 21 -13.73 2.82 19.35
N PRO A 22 -14.09 3.87 20.11
CA PRO A 22 -13.95 5.27 19.66
C PRO A 22 -12.51 5.68 19.28
N ALA A 23 -11.50 5.09 19.95
CA ALA A 23 -10.09 5.37 19.69
C ALA A 23 -9.49 4.56 18.51
N ALA A 24 -10.31 3.89 17.69
CA ALA A 24 -9.81 3.05 16.60
C ALA A 24 -9.04 3.83 15.55
N LEU A 25 -9.53 5.00 15.18
CA LEU A 25 -8.91 5.88 14.19
C LEU A 25 -7.54 6.35 14.67
N GLU A 26 -7.48 6.90 15.86
CA GLU A 26 -6.27 7.45 16.48
C GLU A 26 -5.22 6.36 16.70
N SER A 27 -5.64 5.22 17.24
CA SER A 27 -4.77 4.07 17.44
C SER A 27 -4.23 3.52 16.12
N GLY A 28 -5.07 3.45 15.09
CA GLY A 28 -4.69 3.04 13.75
C GLY A 28 -3.64 3.97 13.12
N LEU A 29 -3.85 5.29 13.22
CA LEU A 29 -2.92 6.30 12.72
C LEU A 29 -1.59 6.28 13.46
N ALA A 30 -1.62 6.18 14.79
CA ALA A 30 -0.41 6.09 15.60
C ALA A 30 0.42 4.86 15.24
N VAL A 31 -0.20 3.68 15.15
CA VAL A 31 0.46 2.44 14.72
C VAL A 31 1.02 2.59 13.31
N ALA A 32 0.25 3.14 12.37
CA ALA A 32 0.71 3.33 10.99
C ALA A 32 1.94 4.24 10.93
N THR A 33 1.94 5.35 11.67
CA THR A 33 3.07 6.28 11.72
C THR A 33 4.33 5.64 12.28
N ILE A 34 4.23 4.99 13.44
CA ILE A 34 5.38 4.32 14.07
C ILE A 34 5.89 3.18 13.21
N SER A 35 4.99 2.36 12.67
CA SER A 35 5.35 1.24 11.81
C SER A 35 6.03 1.70 10.52
N LEU A 36 5.63 2.83 9.94
CA LEU A 36 6.23 3.42 8.74
C LEU A 36 7.67 3.89 8.99
N ILE A 37 7.92 4.48 10.15
CA ILE A 37 9.28 4.84 10.59
C ILE A 37 10.14 3.59 10.72
N ILE A 38 9.64 2.56 11.41
CA ILE A 38 10.34 1.28 11.58
C ILE A 38 10.59 0.60 10.24
N ALA A 39 9.61 0.60 9.34
CA ALA A 39 9.72 0.05 8.00
C ALA A 39 10.88 0.69 7.22
N SER A 40 10.96 2.01 7.26
CA SER A 40 12.03 2.77 6.58
C SER A 40 13.42 2.47 7.14
N LEU A 41 13.52 2.21 8.45
CA LEU A 41 14.78 1.89 9.10
C LEU A 41 15.17 0.41 8.94
N LEU A 42 14.20 -0.50 8.84
CA LEU A 42 14.46 -1.94 8.88
C LEU A 42 14.70 -2.54 7.49
N GLY A 43 14.09 -2.01 6.43
CA GLY A 43 14.14 -2.59 5.09
C GLY A 43 15.56 -2.79 4.55
N GLY A 44 16.40 -1.77 4.65
CA GLY A 44 17.81 -1.82 4.25
C GLY A 44 18.64 -2.81 5.08
N PRO A 45 18.68 -2.70 6.41
CA PRO A 45 19.41 -3.63 7.27
C PRO A 45 18.99 -5.09 7.13
N LEU A 46 17.70 -5.37 6.96
CA LEU A 46 17.23 -6.74 6.75
C LEU A 46 17.73 -7.33 5.43
N ALA A 47 17.65 -6.57 4.34
CA ALA A 47 18.19 -7.01 3.05
C ALA A 47 19.71 -7.18 3.13
N LYS A 48 20.44 -6.28 3.79
CA LYS A 48 21.87 -6.42 4.04
C LYS A 48 22.18 -7.73 4.77
N LEU A 49 21.45 -8.04 5.84
CA LEU A 49 21.60 -9.27 6.60
C LEU A 49 21.41 -10.51 5.71
N LEU A 50 20.37 -10.48 4.84
CA LEU A 50 20.09 -11.57 3.91
C LEU A 50 21.21 -11.76 2.89
N ILE A 51 21.74 -10.67 2.32
CA ILE A 51 22.84 -10.72 1.34
C ILE A 51 24.13 -11.24 1.97
N GLU A 52 24.53 -10.67 3.10
CA GLU A 52 25.82 -11.00 3.74
C GLU A 52 25.81 -12.41 4.35
N ARG A 53 24.73 -12.78 5.05
CA ARG A 53 24.62 -14.10 5.68
C ARG A 53 24.58 -15.25 4.68
N ASN A 54 23.90 -15.05 3.55
CA ASN A 54 23.77 -16.06 2.51
C ASN A 54 24.87 -15.94 1.43
N ARG A 55 25.85 -15.03 1.59
CA ARG A 55 26.94 -14.80 0.64
C ARG A 55 26.48 -14.67 -0.80
N ILE A 56 25.39 -13.89 -0.99
CA ILE A 56 24.74 -13.74 -2.28
C ILE A 56 25.68 -12.98 -3.22
N LYS A 57 25.91 -13.52 -4.42
CA LYS A 57 26.63 -12.81 -5.46
C LYS A 57 25.80 -11.62 -5.93
N VAL A 58 26.32 -10.43 -5.71
CA VAL A 58 25.69 -9.18 -6.11
C VAL A 58 26.10 -8.88 -7.54
N PRO A 59 25.18 -8.47 -8.43
CA PRO A 59 25.54 -7.92 -9.74
C PRO A 59 26.46 -6.73 -9.46
N GLY A 60 27.72 -6.80 -9.93
CA GLY A 60 28.70 -5.76 -9.65
C GLY A 60 28.14 -4.37 -9.98
N THR A 61 28.57 -3.38 -9.23
CA THR A 61 28.31 -1.95 -9.48
C THR A 61 28.98 -1.49 -10.79
N THR A 62 28.57 -2.04 -11.91
CA THR A 62 28.66 -1.30 -13.17
C THR A 62 27.62 -0.21 -13.02
N SER A 63 28.09 1.00 -12.99
CA SER A 63 27.33 2.24 -12.93
C SER A 63 26.26 2.28 -14.03
N VAL A 64 25.20 1.57 -13.81
CA VAL A 64 23.92 1.88 -14.40
C VAL A 64 23.22 2.57 -13.24
N ASP A 65 23.13 3.87 -13.36
CA ASP A 65 22.26 4.66 -12.50
C ASP A 65 20.98 3.86 -12.35
N GLY A 66 20.68 3.45 -11.11
CA GLY A 66 19.41 2.79 -10.79
C GLY A 66 18.31 3.84 -10.89
N GLU A 67 18.24 4.45 -12.05
CA GLU A 67 17.08 5.23 -12.44
C GLU A 67 15.91 4.27 -12.36
N LEU A 68 14.96 4.60 -11.50
CA LEU A 68 13.56 4.30 -11.75
C LEU A 68 13.39 4.31 -13.27
N PRO A 69 12.73 3.29 -13.90
CA PRO A 69 12.50 3.35 -15.33
C PRO A 69 12.14 4.80 -15.64
N PRO A 70 12.86 5.45 -16.59
CA PRO A 70 12.70 6.87 -16.82
C PRO A 70 11.20 7.10 -16.83
N GLU A 71 10.74 8.05 -16.02
CA GLU A 71 9.34 8.45 -16.06
C GLU A 71 9.05 8.52 -17.55
N ALA A 72 8.35 7.48 -18.05
CA ALA A 72 8.13 7.32 -19.48
C ALA A 72 7.56 8.65 -19.90
N ASP A 73 8.24 9.39 -20.77
CA ASP A 73 7.98 10.78 -21.16
C ASP A 73 6.57 11.17 -20.80
N ALA A 74 6.41 11.73 -19.59
CA ALA A 74 5.09 11.96 -19.02
C ALA A 74 4.44 12.96 -19.95
N ALA A 75 3.56 12.48 -20.80
CA ALA A 75 2.86 13.33 -21.75
C ALA A 75 2.36 14.55 -20.97
N PRO A 76 2.58 15.77 -21.45
CA PRO A 76 2.30 16.97 -20.69
C PRO A 76 0.88 16.89 -20.15
N ILE A 77 0.73 17.13 -18.84
CA ILE A 77 -0.57 17.05 -18.17
C ILE A 77 -1.47 18.08 -18.83
N ASP A 78 -2.42 17.60 -19.63
CA ASP A 78 -3.40 18.45 -20.32
C ASP A 78 -4.66 18.58 -19.45
N LYS A 79 -5.35 19.72 -19.59
CA LYS A 79 -6.63 19.99 -18.93
C LYS A 79 -7.66 18.88 -19.20
N MET A 80 -7.70 18.38 -20.45
CA MET A 80 -8.61 17.32 -20.85
C MET A 80 -8.26 16.00 -20.17
N GLY A 81 -6.97 15.71 -19.97
CA GLY A 81 -6.51 14.52 -19.22
C GLY A 81 -6.98 14.54 -17.76
N ILE A 82 -6.87 15.70 -17.09
CA ILE A 82 -7.37 15.87 -15.72
C ILE A 82 -8.90 15.69 -15.66
N MET A 83 -9.64 16.29 -16.58
CA MET A 83 -11.09 16.15 -16.64
C MET A 83 -11.53 14.69 -16.86
N ARG A 84 -10.84 13.97 -17.74
CA ARG A 84 -11.10 12.54 -17.98
C ARG A 84 -10.78 11.70 -16.75
N ALA A 85 -9.66 11.98 -16.07
CA ALA A 85 -9.29 11.30 -14.83
C ALA A 85 -10.35 11.54 -13.73
N MET A 86 -10.79 12.79 -13.55
CA MET A 86 -11.85 13.13 -12.60
C MET A 86 -13.16 12.43 -12.94
N LEU A 87 -13.55 12.41 -14.22
CA LEU A 87 -14.76 11.72 -14.65
C LEU A 87 -14.67 10.22 -14.36
N ALA A 88 -13.55 9.58 -14.69
CA ALA A 88 -13.36 8.15 -14.47
C ALA A 88 -13.42 7.79 -12.97
N VAL A 89 -12.78 8.58 -12.11
CA VAL A 89 -12.85 8.39 -10.66
C VAL A 89 -14.27 8.58 -10.14
N ASN A 90 -14.99 9.63 -10.57
CA ASN A 90 -16.37 9.84 -10.16
C ASN A 90 -17.30 8.72 -10.60
N VAL A 91 -17.14 8.20 -11.83
CA VAL A 91 -17.91 7.04 -12.32
C VAL A 91 -17.59 5.80 -11.46
N ALA A 92 -16.32 5.55 -11.15
CA ALA A 92 -15.93 4.44 -10.29
C ALA A 92 -16.54 4.55 -8.87
N VAL A 93 -16.57 5.76 -8.30
CA VAL A 93 -17.17 6.02 -6.98
C VAL A 93 -18.68 5.81 -7.00
N ILE A 94 -19.38 6.31 -8.02
CA ILE A 94 -20.84 6.15 -8.14
C ILE A 94 -21.19 4.66 -8.28
N LEU A 95 -20.51 3.94 -9.16
CA LEU A 95 -20.74 2.51 -9.35
C LEU A 95 -20.35 1.71 -8.09
N GLY A 96 -19.29 2.11 -7.41
CA GLY A 96 -18.87 1.52 -6.15
C GLY A 96 -19.91 1.73 -5.04
N TYR A 97 -20.52 2.90 -4.96
CA TYR A 97 -21.62 3.18 -4.03
C TYR A 97 -22.85 2.29 -4.31
N LEU A 98 -23.23 2.17 -5.56
CA LEU A 98 -24.33 1.27 -5.98
C LEU A 98 -24.00 -0.20 -5.66
N ALA A 99 -22.78 -0.62 -5.94
CA ALA A 99 -22.32 -1.96 -5.62
C ALA A 99 -22.31 -2.24 -4.12
N HIS A 100 -21.87 -1.24 -3.30
CA HIS A 100 -21.90 -1.32 -1.84
C HIS A 100 -23.31 -1.59 -1.32
N SER A 101 -24.30 -0.78 -1.74
CA SER A 101 -25.68 -0.94 -1.31
C SER A 101 -26.26 -2.30 -1.70
N TRP A 102 -25.96 -2.77 -2.91
CA TRP A 102 -26.41 -4.08 -3.38
C TRP A 102 -25.76 -5.25 -2.60
N VAL A 103 -24.44 -5.20 -2.38
CA VAL A 103 -23.72 -6.23 -1.61
C VAL A 103 -24.22 -6.29 -0.18
N THR A 104 -24.38 -5.14 0.48
CA THR A 104 -24.87 -5.08 1.86
C THR A 104 -26.28 -5.67 1.99
N GLN A 105 -27.18 -5.38 1.03
CA GLN A 105 -28.54 -5.95 1.03
C GLN A 105 -28.56 -7.44 0.73
N ALA A 106 -27.71 -7.92 -0.19
CA ALA A 106 -27.71 -9.31 -0.63
C ALA A 106 -26.99 -10.25 0.36
N THR A 107 -25.92 -9.80 1.00
CA THR A 107 -25.05 -10.65 1.83
C THR A 107 -25.10 -10.33 3.33
N GLY A 108 -25.66 -9.18 3.70
CA GLY A 108 -25.61 -8.66 5.09
C GLY A 108 -24.22 -8.28 5.57
N ILE A 109 -23.22 -8.25 4.66
CA ILE A 109 -21.84 -7.89 5.00
C ILE A 109 -21.66 -6.39 4.77
N ASN A 110 -21.33 -5.69 5.84
CA ASN A 110 -21.08 -4.26 5.79
C ASN A 110 -19.57 -4.03 5.53
N LEU A 111 -19.21 -3.81 4.27
CA LEU A 111 -17.84 -3.49 3.87
C LEU A 111 -17.65 -1.97 3.88
N PRO A 112 -16.45 -1.45 4.26
CA PRO A 112 -16.17 -0.03 4.09
C PRO A 112 -16.37 0.40 2.63
N LEU A 113 -16.95 1.57 2.42
CA LEU A 113 -17.36 2.06 1.08
C LEU A 113 -16.21 2.11 0.07
N PHE A 114 -14.98 2.33 0.54
CA PHE A 114 -13.83 2.38 -0.38
C PHE A 114 -13.57 1.05 -1.08
N VAL A 115 -13.93 -0.10 -0.46
CA VAL A 115 -13.69 -1.44 -1.00
C VAL A 115 -14.47 -1.69 -2.30
N PRO A 116 -15.79 -1.51 -2.35
CA PRO A 116 -16.54 -1.61 -3.60
C PRO A 116 -16.08 -0.58 -4.65
N CYS A 117 -15.70 0.64 -4.23
CA CYS A 117 -15.17 1.65 -5.14
C CYS A 117 -13.84 1.21 -5.79
N LEU A 118 -12.94 0.61 -5.00
CA LEU A 118 -11.67 0.06 -5.49
C LEU A 118 -11.93 -1.08 -6.49
N ILE A 119 -12.81 -2.02 -6.16
CA ILE A 119 -13.19 -3.13 -7.05
C ILE A 119 -13.77 -2.60 -8.36
N MET A 120 -14.68 -1.61 -8.29
CA MET A 120 -15.24 -0.99 -9.49
C MET A 120 -14.19 -0.26 -10.31
N GLY A 121 -13.25 0.42 -9.68
CA GLY A 121 -12.09 1.02 -10.35
C GLY A 121 -11.25 -0.01 -11.12
N ILE A 122 -10.97 -1.16 -10.52
CA ILE A 122 -10.25 -2.27 -11.17
C ILE A 122 -11.06 -2.81 -12.34
N ILE A 123 -12.35 -3.07 -12.15
CA ILE A 123 -13.23 -3.59 -13.23
C ILE A 123 -13.26 -2.59 -14.39
N LEU A 124 -13.52 -1.32 -14.16
CA LEU A 124 -13.56 -0.29 -15.18
C LEU A 124 -12.23 -0.16 -15.92
N SER A 125 -11.12 -0.15 -15.20
CA SER A 125 -9.78 -0.02 -15.80
C SER A 125 -9.42 -1.19 -16.73
N ASN A 126 -9.97 -2.37 -16.48
CA ASN A 126 -9.72 -3.56 -17.32
C ASN A 126 -10.77 -3.77 -18.40
N THR A 127 -12.03 -3.36 -18.18
CA THR A 127 -13.12 -3.63 -19.11
C THR A 127 -13.36 -2.50 -20.11
N VAL A 128 -13.27 -1.25 -19.68
CA VAL A 128 -13.56 -0.10 -20.57
C VAL A 128 -12.64 -0.05 -21.80
N PRO A 129 -11.31 -0.25 -21.69
CA PRO A 129 -10.44 -0.29 -22.87
C PRO A 129 -10.75 -1.43 -23.83
N LEU A 130 -11.32 -2.54 -23.34
CA LEU A 130 -11.69 -3.70 -24.17
C LEU A 130 -13.01 -3.49 -24.91
N ILE A 131 -14.00 -2.87 -24.23
CA ILE A 131 -15.35 -2.69 -24.79
C ILE A 131 -15.45 -1.42 -25.64
N LEU A 132 -14.75 -0.36 -25.22
CA LEU A 132 -14.80 0.97 -25.82
C LEU A 132 -13.40 1.45 -26.21
N PRO A 133 -12.73 0.84 -27.20
CA PRO A 133 -11.34 1.19 -27.56
C PRO A 133 -11.19 2.62 -28.07
N TRP A 134 -12.26 3.26 -28.52
CA TRP A 134 -12.25 4.69 -28.90
C TRP A 134 -12.18 5.64 -27.70
N LEU A 135 -12.59 5.18 -26.48
CA LEU A 135 -12.58 5.98 -25.31
C LEU A 135 -11.16 5.94 -24.71
N GLN A 136 -10.48 7.08 -24.72
CA GLN A 136 -9.18 7.20 -24.08
C GLN A 136 -9.36 7.12 -22.55
N TRP A 137 -9.32 5.89 -22.03
CA TRP A 137 -9.43 5.65 -20.60
C TRP A 137 -8.16 6.13 -19.90
N PRO A 138 -8.25 6.90 -18.79
CA PRO A 138 -7.10 7.56 -18.17
C PRO A 138 -6.23 6.64 -17.30
N ALA A 139 -6.34 5.31 -17.42
CA ALA A 139 -5.47 4.39 -16.69
C ALA A 139 -4.00 4.65 -17.07
N HIS A 140 -3.12 4.61 -16.06
CA HIS A 140 -1.68 4.83 -16.22
C HIS A 140 -1.28 6.21 -16.80
N THR A 141 -2.13 7.23 -16.64
CA THR A 141 -1.81 8.60 -17.08
C THR A 141 -1.25 9.42 -15.92
N ALA A 142 -0.31 10.34 -16.24
CA ALA A 142 0.23 11.29 -15.27
C ALA A 142 -0.88 12.16 -14.61
N ALA A 143 -1.97 12.43 -15.32
CA ALA A 143 -3.11 13.15 -14.80
C ALA A 143 -3.83 12.38 -13.68
N LEU A 144 -4.01 11.06 -13.82
CA LEU A 144 -4.61 10.22 -12.78
C LEU A 144 -3.69 10.10 -11.57
N GLU A 145 -2.38 10.00 -11.79
CA GLU A 145 -1.37 9.95 -10.72
C GLU A 145 -1.35 11.26 -9.92
N LEU A 146 -1.38 12.40 -10.60
CA LEU A 146 -1.48 13.71 -9.94
C LEU A 146 -2.75 13.80 -9.09
N LEU A 147 -3.90 13.42 -9.65
CA LEU A 147 -5.19 13.44 -8.94
C LEU A 147 -5.18 12.52 -7.72
N SER A 148 -4.60 11.34 -7.86
CA SER A 148 -4.44 10.36 -6.77
C SER A 148 -3.57 10.92 -5.64
N SER A 149 -2.41 11.49 -5.96
CA SER A 149 -1.50 12.10 -4.99
C SER A 149 -2.13 13.28 -4.27
N TYR A 150 -2.87 14.12 -5.00
CA TYR A 150 -3.61 15.25 -4.45
C TYR A 150 -4.72 14.78 -3.50
N ALA A 151 -5.55 13.82 -3.94
CA ALA A 151 -6.63 13.27 -3.13
C ALA A 151 -6.10 12.61 -1.84
N LEU A 152 -5.00 11.85 -1.95
CA LEU A 152 -4.33 11.24 -0.80
C LEU A 152 -3.81 12.30 0.18
N SER A 153 -3.20 13.36 -0.32
CA SER A 153 -2.67 14.45 0.52
C SER A 153 -3.77 15.16 1.30
N ILE A 154 -4.89 15.48 0.65
CA ILE A 154 -6.06 16.08 1.31
C ILE A 154 -6.65 15.11 2.33
N PHE A 155 -6.83 13.85 1.95
CA PHE A 155 -7.38 12.83 2.84
C PHE A 155 -6.54 12.68 4.11
N LEU A 156 -5.21 12.62 3.97
CA LEU A 156 -4.30 12.55 5.12
C LEU A 156 -4.37 13.83 5.97
N ALA A 157 -4.37 15.00 5.34
CA ALA A 157 -4.46 16.27 6.06
C ALA A 157 -5.77 16.37 6.87
N MET A 158 -6.90 16.06 6.26
CA MET A 158 -8.20 16.07 6.94
C MET A 158 -8.25 15.08 8.11
N SER A 159 -7.71 13.88 7.90
CA SER A 159 -7.68 12.83 8.93
C SER A 159 -6.78 13.18 10.10
N LEU A 160 -5.60 13.76 9.83
CA LEU A 160 -4.70 14.22 10.89
C LEU A 160 -5.30 15.41 11.67
N MET A 161 -6.01 16.31 11.00
CA MET A 161 -6.69 17.43 11.66
C MET A 161 -7.86 16.97 12.53
N SER A 162 -8.54 15.90 12.20
CA SER A 162 -9.64 15.34 12.99
C SER A 162 -9.18 14.45 14.14
N MET A 163 -7.89 14.11 14.22
CA MET A 163 -7.34 13.19 15.21
C MET A 163 -7.36 13.78 16.64
N GLN A 164 -7.94 13.03 17.57
CA GLN A 164 -8.02 13.39 18.98
C GLN A 164 -6.89 12.71 19.76
N LEU A 165 -5.73 13.36 19.85
CA LEU A 165 -4.52 12.78 20.47
C LEU A 165 -4.69 12.37 21.94
N TRP A 166 -5.59 13.04 22.68
CA TRP A 166 -5.85 12.72 24.09
C TRP A 166 -6.52 11.35 24.29
N THR A 167 -7.20 10.80 23.29
CA THR A 167 -7.82 9.46 23.36
C THR A 167 -6.76 8.35 23.32
N LEU A 168 -5.56 8.64 22.80
CA LEU A 168 -4.44 7.70 22.75
C LEU A 168 -3.81 7.44 24.13
N ALA A 169 -3.98 8.32 25.10
CA ALA A 169 -3.34 8.20 26.39
C ALA A 169 -3.69 6.87 27.11
N GLY A 170 -4.94 6.39 26.97
CA GLY A 170 -5.39 5.13 27.51
C GLY A 170 -4.86 3.87 26.80
N SER A 171 -4.45 4.00 25.53
CA SER A 171 -4.02 2.87 24.68
C SER A 171 -2.51 2.84 24.45
N ALA A 172 -1.76 3.81 24.95
CA ALA A 172 -0.34 3.98 24.67
C ALA A 172 0.50 2.73 25.03
N ALA A 173 0.27 2.14 26.19
CA ALA A 173 1.01 0.95 26.63
C ALA A 173 0.81 -0.24 25.70
N SER A 174 -0.42 -0.47 25.22
CA SER A 174 -0.74 -1.53 24.26
C SER A 174 -0.06 -1.30 22.90
N LEU A 175 0.00 -0.05 22.44
CA LEU A 175 0.64 0.30 21.17
C LEU A 175 2.15 0.08 21.23
N PHE A 176 2.80 0.47 22.34
CA PHE A 176 4.22 0.24 22.56
C PHE A 176 4.60 -1.23 22.64
N LEU A 177 3.68 -2.13 23.00
CA LEU A 177 3.90 -3.57 23.01
C LEU A 177 3.64 -4.19 21.63
N ILE A 178 2.53 -3.83 20.99
CA ILE A 178 2.08 -4.45 19.74
C ILE A 178 3.04 -4.16 18.57
N VAL A 179 3.51 -2.92 18.43
CA VAL A 179 4.34 -2.54 17.28
C VAL A 179 5.69 -3.25 17.25
N PRO A 180 6.47 -3.35 18.34
CA PRO A 180 7.69 -4.15 18.34
C PRO A 180 7.44 -5.64 18.09
N VAL A 181 6.41 -6.24 18.70
CA VAL A 181 6.05 -7.63 18.46
C VAL A 181 5.73 -7.86 16.99
N GLN A 182 4.88 -7.03 16.39
CA GLN A 182 4.56 -7.10 14.97
C GLN A 182 5.83 -6.96 14.09
N THR A 183 6.73 -6.06 14.45
CA THR A 183 7.99 -5.85 13.73
C THR A 183 8.86 -7.10 13.74
N VAL A 184 9.03 -7.72 14.91
CA VAL A 184 9.81 -8.95 15.08
C VAL A 184 9.18 -10.10 14.29
N VAL A 185 7.86 -10.26 14.39
CA VAL A 185 7.11 -11.30 13.65
C VAL A 185 7.24 -11.08 12.14
N ALA A 186 7.09 -9.85 11.66
CA ALA A 186 7.25 -9.53 10.24
C ALA A 186 8.67 -9.82 9.76
N ALA A 187 9.69 -9.39 10.50
CA ALA A 187 11.10 -9.65 10.16
C ALA A 187 11.42 -11.16 10.14
N ALA A 188 10.92 -11.90 11.12
CA ALA A 188 11.06 -13.36 11.18
C ALA A 188 10.34 -14.04 10.00
N TYR A 189 9.13 -13.64 9.69
CA TYR A 189 8.37 -14.15 8.55
C TYR A 189 9.09 -13.88 7.22
N ILE A 190 9.61 -12.68 7.04
CA ILE A 190 10.38 -12.33 5.85
C ILE A 190 11.63 -13.19 5.73
N TYR A 191 12.35 -13.37 6.83
CA TYR A 191 13.60 -14.13 6.85
C TYR A 191 13.36 -15.62 6.61
N PHE A 192 12.38 -16.24 7.27
CA PHE A 192 12.18 -17.69 7.25
C PHE A 192 11.22 -18.16 6.15
N VAL A 193 10.32 -17.32 5.66
CA VAL A 193 9.28 -17.70 4.69
C VAL A 193 9.46 -16.97 3.37
N VAL A 194 9.42 -15.64 3.37
CA VAL A 194 9.39 -14.86 2.12
C VAL A 194 10.68 -15.01 1.34
N PHE A 195 11.83 -14.81 1.98
CA PHE A 195 13.13 -14.90 1.33
C PHE A 195 13.42 -16.29 0.76
N PRO A 196 13.19 -17.41 1.48
CA PRO A 196 13.34 -18.74 0.92
C PRO A 196 12.36 -19.05 -0.21
N ALA A 197 11.12 -18.60 -0.11
CA ALA A 197 10.10 -18.81 -1.13
C ALA A 197 10.42 -18.07 -2.45
N LEU A 198 11.12 -16.96 -2.38
CA LEU A 198 11.55 -16.18 -3.55
C LEU A 198 12.83 -16.68 -4.22
N GLY A 199 13.48 -17.76 -3.73
CA GLY A 199 14.62 -18.39 -4.39
C GLY A 199 15.99 -18.08 -3.79
N ARG A 200 16.08 -17.27 -2.71
CA ARG A 200 17.31 -16.94 -1.97
C ARG A 200 18.43 -16.29 -2.80
N ASP A 201 18.07 -15.63 -3.88
CA ASP A 201 18.99 -14.88 -4.72
C ASP A 201 19.03 -13.39 -4.38
N TYR A 202 19.76 -12.60 -5.18
CA TYR A 202 19.84 -11.16 -4.98
C TYR A 202 18.48 -10.47 -5.16
N GLN A 203 17.72 -10.89 -6.16
CA GLN A 203 16.39 -10.36 -6.41
C GLN A 203 15.45 -10.65 -5.22
N ALA A 204 15.52 -11.87 -4.65
CA ALA A 204 14.79 -12.23 -3.45
C ALA A 204 15.16 -11.35 -2.25
N ALA A 205 16.44 -10.97 -2.10
CA ALA A 205 16.86 -10.08 -1.02
C ALA A 205 16.33 -8.66 -1.21
N VAL A 206 16.33 -8.13 -2.43
CA VAL A 206 15.75 -6.80 -2.75
C VAL A 206 14.24 -6.80 -2.52
N LEU A 207 13.54 -7.83 -3.03
CA LEU A 207 12.09 -8.00 -2.81
C LEU A 207 11.76 -8.15 -1.31
N SER A 208 12.57 -8.88 -0.55
CA SER A 208 12.37 -9.02 0.90
C SER A 208 12.53 -7.70 1.65
N GLY A 209 13.51 -6.87 1.26
CA GLY A 209 13.66 -5.52 1.79
C GLY A 209 12.48 -4.61 1.43
N GLY A 210 12.00 -4.69 0.19
CA GLY A 210 10.79 -3.99 -0.26
C GLY A 210 9.55 -4.49 0.47
N PHE A 211 9.39 -5.80 0.64
CA PHE A 211 8.26 -6.39 1.39
C PHE A 211 8.27 -5.98 2.87
N THR A 212 9.45 -5.74 3.47
CA THR A 212 9.53 -5.14 4.81
C THR A 212 8.87 -3.75 4.82
N GLY A 213 9.22 -2.93 3.82
CA GLY A 213 8.62 -1.59 3.64
C GLY A 213 7.12 -1.64 3.42
N LEU A 214 6.62 -2.66 2.70
CA LEU A 214 5.21 -2.87 2.43
C LEU A 214 4.44 -3.37 3.66
N SER A 215 4.95 -4.40 4.32
CA SER A 215 4.25 -5.09 5.43
C SER A 215 4.14 -4.25 6.70
N LEU A 216 5.11 -3.39 6.96
CA LEU A 216 5.12 -2.48 8.11
C LEU A 216 4.73 -1.05 7.73
N GLY A 217 4.67 -0.72 6.44
CA GLY A 217 4.42 0.63 5.97
C GLY A 217 3.45 0.66 4.79
N SER A 218 3.96 1.05 3.62
CA SER A 218 3.16 1.27 2.42
C SER A 218 4.00 1.04 1.15
N THR A 219 3.37 1.05 -0.02
CA THR A 219 4.06 0.89 -1.31
C THR A 219 5.19 1.91 -1.52
N PRO A 220 5.04 3.22 -1.23
CA PRO A 220 6.16 4.16 -1.32
C PRO A 220 7.35 3.80 -0.43
N THR A 221 7.10 3.33 0.78
CA THR A 221 8.18 2.88 1.70
C THR A 221 8.88 1.63 1.18
N ALA A 222 8.14 0.73 0.53
CA ALA A 222 8.70 -0.44 -0.13
C ALA A 222 9.66 -0.04 -1.26
N ILE A 223 9.23 0.87 -2.13
CA ILE A 223 10.05 1.40 -3.23
C ILE A 223 11.29 2.11 -2.70
N ALA A 224 11.15 2.94 -1.67
CA ALA A 224 12.28 3.62 -1.03
C ALA A 224 13.30 2.62 -0.46
N SER A 225 12.84 1.57 0.21
CA SER A 225 13.70 0.50 0.74
C SER A 225 14.45 -0.23 -0.38
N MET A 226 13.76 -0.62 -1.45
CA MET A 226 14.39 -1.25 -2.61
C MET A 226 15.41 -0.34 -3.29
N SER A 227 15.08 0.95 -3.45
CA SER A 227 16.01 1.95 -4.02
C SER A 227 17.28 2.10 -3.19
N ALA A 228 17.16 2.13 -1.87
CA ALA A 228 18.31 2.20 -0.97
C ALA A 228 19.22 0.96 -1.09
N ILE A 229 18.63 -0.23 -1.27
CA ILE A 229 19.37 -1.49 -1.44
C ILE A 229 20.07 -1.52 -2.80
N THR A 230 19.35 -1.20 -3.87
CA THR A 230 19.90 -1.28 -5.24
C THR A 230 20.98 -0.23 -5.51
N ARG A 231 20.90 0.94 -4.89
CA ARG A 231 21.99 1.94 -4.93
C ARG A 231 23.29 1.41 -4.33
N ARG A 232 23.22 0.53 -3.35
CA ARG A 232 24.41 -0.01 -2.66
C ARG A 232 24.95 -1.29 -3.29
N TYR A 233 24.05 -2.17 -3.75
CA TYR A 233 24.40 -3.54 -4.13
C TYR A 233 24.24 -3.83 -5.62
N GLY A 234 23.64 -2.93 -6.38
CA GLY A 234 23.46 -3.07 -7.83
C GLY A 234 21.99 -3.14 -8.25
N PRO A 235 21.69 -2.99 -9.54
CA PRO A 235 20.33 -2.89 -10.07
C PRO A 235 19.54 -4.20 -9.96
N SER A 236 18.23 -4.09 -9.70
CA SER A 236 17.28 -5.21 -9.72
C SER A 236 15.94 -4.74 -10.35
N PRO A 237 15.90 -4.48 -11.66
CA PRO A 237 14.73 -3.91 -12.32
C PRO A 237 13.46 -4.72 -12.11
N THR A 238 13.56 -6.04 -12.14
CA THR A 238 12.44 -6.95 -11.96
C THR A 238 11.75 -6.78 -10.60
N ALA A 239 12.51 -6.48 -9.53
CA ALA A 239 11.93 -6.26 -8.21
C ALA A 239 11.01 -5.03 -8.19
N PHE A 240 11.37 -3.97 -8.91
CA PHE A 240 10.57 -2.74 -9.02
C PHE A 240 9.29 -2.90 -9.85
N VAL A 241 9.20 -3.93 -10.67
CA VAL A 241 7.98 -4.29 -11.39
C VAL A 241 7.09 -5.20 -10.55
N ILE A 242 7.67 -6.25 -9.97
CA ILE A 242 6.92 -7.29 -9.24
C ILE A 242 6.25 -6.72 -7.98
N LEU A 243 7.00 -6.01 -7.13
CA LEU A 243 6.48 -5.62 -5.82
C LEU A 243 5.33 -4.61 -5.90
N PRO A 244 5.40 -3.52 -6.69
CA PRO A 244 4.28 -2.62 -6.86
C PRO A 244 3.06 -3.29 -7.50
N LEU A 245 3.27 -4.20 -8.46
CA LEU A 245 2.19 -4.94 -9.10
C LEU A 245 1.45 -5.83 -8.09
N VAL A 246 2.17 -6.63 -7.31
CA VAL A 246 1.60 -7.46 -6.26
C VAL A 246 0.91 -6.60 -5.19
N SER A 247 1.53 -5.49 -4.79
CA SER A 247 0.97 -4.55 -3.83
C SER A 247 -0.37 -3.98 -4.31
N ALA A 248 -0.43 -3.50 -5.55
CA ALA A 248 -1.62 -2.85 -6.09
C ALA A 248 -2.82 -3.80 -6.22
N PHE A 249 -2.58 -5.09 -6.53
CA PHE A 249 -3.68 -6.02 -6.77
C PHE A 249 -4.08 -6.84 -5.54
N PHE A 250 -3.12 -7.29 -4.74
CA PHE A 250 -3.41 -8.31 -3.72
C PHE A 250 -3.51 -7.75 -2.31
N VAL A 251 -2.74 -6.70 -1.98
CA VAL A 251 -2.63 -6.25 -0.59
C VAL A 251 -3.97 -5.74 -0.05
N ASP A 252 -4.69 -4.93 -0.80
CA ASP A 252 -5.95 -4.36 -0.34
C ASP A 252 -7.04 -5.43 -0.24
N ILE A 253 -7.10 -6.37 -1.19
CA ILE A 253 -8.08 -7.48 -1.17
C ILE A 253 -7.81 -8.39 0.04
N VAL A 254 -6.56 -8.77 0.27
CA VAL A 254 -6.17 -9.61 1.41
C VAL A 254 -6.41 -8.90 2.73
N ASN A 255 -6.10 -7.60 2.82
CA ASN A 255 -6.39 -6.79 4.01
C ASN A 255 -7.87 -6.76 4.34
N VAL A 256 -8.73 -6.54 3.34
CA VAL A 256 -10.19 -6.56 3.54
C VAL A 256 -10.63 -7.90 4.10
N GLY A 257 -10.18 -9.01 3.49
CA GLY A 257 -10.51 -10.35 3.96
C GLY A 257 -10.03 -10.61 5.39
N ALA A 258 -8.77 -10.29 5.67
CA ALA A 258 -8.18 -10.51 6.99
C ALA A 258 -8.85 -9.65 8.08
N ILE A 259 -9.01 -8.35 7.85
CA ILE A 259 -9.64 -7.45 8.83
C ILE A 259 -11.10 -7.86 9.08
N SER A 260 -11.87 -8.15 8.02
CA SER A 260 -13.26 -8.60 8.17
C SER A 260 -13.37 -9.93 8.92
N LEU A 261 -12.41 -10.84 8.75
CA LEU A 261 -12.36 -12.09 9.51
C LEU A 261 -12.11 -11.84 11.00
N PHE A 262 -11.11 -11.00 11.32
CA PHE A 262 -10.77 -10.67 12.72
C PHE A 262 -11.87 -9.89 13.44
N LEU A 263 -12.63 -9.06 12.73
CA LEU A 263 -13.74 -8.31 13.32
C LEU A 263 -14.98 -9.17 13.61
N ARG A 264 -15.05 -10.40 13.07
CA ARG A 264 -16.13 -11.37 13.33
C ARG A 264 -15.82 -12.35 14.45
N LEU A 265 -14.55 -12.46 14.86
CA LEU A 265 -14.10 -13.28 15.98
C LEU A 265 -14.31 -12.56 17.32
#